data_b7a5c3c6c7dd5dbb43ab97ae34583581
#
_entry.id   b7a5c3c6c7dd5dbb43ab97ae34583581
#
_cell.length_a   1.000
_cell.length_b   1.000
_cell.length_c   1.000
_cell.angle_alpha   90.00
_cell.angle_beta   90.00
_cell.angle_gamma   90.00
#
_symmetry.space_group_name_H-M   'P 1'
#
loop_
_entity.id
_entity.type
_entity.pdbx_description
1 polymer ?
#
loop_
_entity_poly.entity_id
_entity_poly.type
_entity_poly.pdbx_seq_one_letter_code
_entity_poly.pdbx_strand_id
1 'polypeptide(L)'
;MRNCLTTIILCGLLSLSIEGSAGETLRLATTTSTYETGLLDHILPPFEKAHECKIHVISVGTGKAMQIARNGDVDVILVHARTAEEQFVANGHGVNRRDVMYNDFVILGPTGDPAGIAGTRDAKEALQRIASGKQTFVSRGDDSGTHKKEKQLWKMAALQPRGAWYLEAGQGMSATLRMADEKNGYVMVDRATYLFNRDRLRLKLVVEGDPVLFNPYGIIPVSPYRHPHVKYELSMALVGWVTSPTCQKMIGTYQREGTRLYHPSAGDREPQALSPKP
;
A
#
# COMPACT_ATOMS: atom_id res chain seq x y z
N MET A 1 30.29 66.61 -53.67
CA MET A 1 30.15 66.24 -52.24
C MET A 1 29.06 65.19 -52.19
N ARG A 2 29.46 63.91 -52.00
CA ARG A 2 28.53 62.74 -51.97
C ARG A 2 28.50 62.22 -50.55
N ASN A 3 27.36 62.39 -49.89
CA ASN A 3 27.13 61.85 -48.55
C ASN A 3 26.83 60.36 -48.65
N CYS A 4 27.68 59.55 -48.05
CA CYS A 4 27.47 58.10 -47.88
C CYS A 4 26.74 57.84 -46.54
N LEU A 5 25.45 57.46 -46.60
CA LEU A 5 24.69 57.01 -45.42
C LEU A 5 24.99 55.51 -45.18
N THR A 6 25.66 55.20 -44.08
CA THR A 6 25.91 53.83 -43.64
C THR A 6 24.76 53.39 -42.79
N THR A 7 23.94 52.49 -43.30
CA THR A 7 22.82 51.88 -42.56
C THR A 7 23.39 50.72 -41.72
N ILE A 8 23.34 50.84 -40.38
CA ILE A 8 23.69 49.79 -39.42
C ILE A 8 22.44 48.94 -39.19
N ILE A 9 22.45 47.69 -39.66
CA ILE A 9 21.42 46.69 -39.37
C ILE A 9 21.78 46.05 -38.01
N LEU A 10 21.00 46.38 -36.99
CA LEU A 10 21.10 45.78 -35.66
C LEU A 10 20.32 44.47 -35.67
N CYS A 11 21.01 43.34 -35.82
CA CYS A 11 20.43 42.01 -35.66
C CYS A 11 20.21 41.73 -34.17
N GLY A 12 18.97 41.90 -33.70
CA GLY A 12 18.56 41.50 -32.37
C GLY A 12 18.47 39.99 -32.28
N LEU A 13 19.43 39.36 -31.60
CA LEU A 13 19.34 37.97 -31.16
C LEU A 13 18.25 37.86 -30.09
N LEU A 14 17.06 37.36 -30.46
CA LEU A 14 16.08 36.87 -29.49
C LEU A 14 16.63 35.58 -28.86
N SER A 15 17.18 35.69 -27.67
CA SER A 15 17.45 34.55 -26.80
C SER A 15 16.13 34.00 -26.33
N LEU A 16 15.63 32.92 -26.95
CA LEU A 16 14.57 32.10 -26.34
C LEU A 16 15.18 31.45 -25.12
N SER A 17 14.88 31.99 -23.95
CA SER A 17 15.07 31.30 -22.68
C SER A 17 14.11 30.11 -22.68
N ILE A 18 14.63 28.88 -22.90
CA ILE A 18 13.91 27.65 -22.59
C ILE A 18 13.88 27.61 -21.06
N GLU A 19 12.84 28.20 -20.48
CA GLU A 19 12.49 27.90 -19.09
C GLU A 19 12.21 26.41 -19.05
N GLY A 20 13.13 25.65 -18.49
CA GLY A 20 12.93 24.24 -18.20
C GLY A 20 11.70 24.14 -17.29
N SER A 21 10.57 23.75 -17.85
CA SER A 21 9.36 23.46 -17.08
C SER A 21 9.74 22.44 -16.01
N ALA A 22 9.81 22.89 -14.77
CA ALA A 22 9.88 21.96 -13.65
C ALA A 22 8.65 21.07 -13.77
N GLY A 23 8.87 19.78 -14.12
CA GLY A 23 7.80 18.84 -14.38
C GLY A 23 6.78 18.83 -13.24
N GLU A 24 5.53 18.63 -13.59
CA GLU A 24 4.42 18.64 -12.62
C GLU A 24 4.66 17.58 -11.52
N THR A 25 4.39 17.89 -10.24
CA THR A 25 4.56 16.94 -9.14
C THR A 25 3.20 16.41 -8.68
N LEU A 26 2.97 15.11 -8.81
CA LEU A 26 1.80 14.41 -8.28
C LEU A 26 2.10 13.89 -6.87
N ARG A 27 1.23 14.15 -5.90
CA ARG A 27 1.38 13.68 -4.51
C ARG A 27 0.57 12.41 -4.31
N LEU A 28 1.26 11.30 -4.07
CA LEU A 28 0.68 9.98 -3.80
C LEU A 28 0.86 9.60 -2.33
N ALA A 29 -0.23 9.43 -1.58
CA ALA A 29 -0.11 8.81 -0.25
C ALA A 29 -0.34 7.30 -0.33
N THR A 30 0.50 6.55 0.38
CA THR A 30 0.42 5.08 0.46
C THR A 30 0.81 4.57 1.84
N THR A 31 0.74 3.25 2.04
CA THR A 31 1.14 2.65 3.32
C THR A 31 2.64 2.41 3.40
N THR A 32 3.18 2.47 4.63
CA THR A 32 4.60 2.18 4.87
C THR A 32 4.98 0.78 4.40
N SER A 33 4.11 -0.20 4.62
CA SER A 33 4.34 -1.58 4.17
C SER A 33 4.44 -1.68 2.64
N THR A 34 3.57 -0.98 1.89
CA THR A 34 3.62 -0.96 0.42
C THR A 34 4.90 -0.29 -0.08
N TYR A 35 5.27 0.84 0.52
CA TYR A 35 6.47 1.61 0.15
C TYR A 35 7.75 0.80 0.40
N GLU A 36 7.89 0.19 1.58
CA GLU A 36 9.08 -0.57 1.99
C GLU A 36 9.37 -1.78 1.10
N THR A 37 8.39 -2.32 0.38
CA THR A 37 8.62 -3.44 -0.55
C THR A 37 9.37 -3.05 -1.83
N GLY A 38 9.47 -1.75 -2.15
CA GLY A 38 10.12 -1.24 -3.36
C GLY A 38 9.28 -1.40 -4.64
N LEU A 39 8.02 -1.88 -4.55
CA LEU A 39 7.16 -2.02 -5.74
C LEU A 39 6.97 -0.68 -6.46
N LEU A 40 6.79 0.42 -5.72
CA LEU A 40 6.55 1.73 -6.32
C LEU A 40 7.76 2.22 -7.11
N ASP A 41 8.99 1.97 -6.64
CA ASP A 41 10.22 2.29 -7.35
C ASP A 41 10.36 1.50 -8.66
N HIS A 42 9.65 0.38 -8.78
CA HIS A 42 9.62 -0.43 -10.00
C HIS A 42 8.54 0.04 -10.99
N ILE A 43 7.36 0.44 -10.53
CA ILE A 43 6.21 0.72 -11.42
C ILE A 43 5.99 2.21 -11.73
N LEU A 44 6.49 3.15 -10.93
CA LEU A 44 6.25 4.58 -11.14
C LEU A 44 7.17 5.25 -12.18
N PRO A 45 8.47 4.91 -12.31
CA PRO A 45 9.36 5.61 -13.23
C PRO A 45 8.91 5.62 -14.70
N PRO A 46 8.32 4.55 -15.28
CA PRO A 46 7.80 4.61 -16.64
C PRO A 46 6.65 5.63 -16.81
N PHE A 47 5.79 5.76 -15.79
CA PHE A 47 4.73 6.76 -15.79
C PHE A 47 5.30 8.17 -15.70
N GLU A 48 6.22 8.43 -14.78
CA GLU A 48 6.87 9.72 -14.61
C GLU A 48 7.51 10.20 -15.90
N LYS A 49 8.20 9.28 -16.59
CA LYS A 49 8.82 9.58 -17.90
C LYS A 49 7.79 9.89 -18.98
N ALA A 50 6.71 9.12 -19.05
CA ALA A 50 5.68 9.28 -20.10
C ALA A 50 4.87 10.55 -19.93
N HIS A 51 4.70 11.04 -18.70
CA HIS A 51 3.90 12.23 -18.37
C HIS A 51 4.75 13.45 -17.98
N GLU A 52 6.08 13.38 -18.14
CA GLU A 52 7.02 14.46 -17.80
C GLU A 52 6.78 15.04 -16.40
N CYS A 53 6.43 14.17 -15.44
CA CYS A 53 6.07 14.53 -14.08
C CYS A 53 6.95 13.81 -13.04
N LYS A 54 6.82 14.22 -11.77
CA LYS A 54 7.39 13.51 -10.62
C LYS A 54 6.29 13.07 -9.68
N ILE A 55 6.43 11.89 -9.10
CA ILE A 55 5.53 11.40 -8.06
C ILE A 55 6.21 11.53 -6.71
N HIS A 56 5.66 12.43 -5.87
CA HIS A 56 6.08 12.54 -4.48
C HIS A 56 5.28 11.55 -3.64
N VAL A 57 5.94 10.47 -3.20
CA VAL A 57 5.30 9.41 -2.40
C VAL A 57 5.36 9.77 -0.92
N ILE A 58 4.20 9.82 -0.26
CA ILE A 58 4.03 10.04 1.18
C ILE A 58 3.66 8.70 1.81
N SER A 59 4.63 8.11 2.50
CA SER A 59 4.52 6.78 3.13
C SER A 59 4.10 6.92 4.60
N VAL A 60 2.84 6.51 4.90
CA VAL A 60 2.24 6.62 6.24
C VAL A 60 1.28 5.44 6.50
N GLY A 61 0.65 5.36 7.68
CA GLY A 61 -0.43 4.36 7.90
C GLY A 61 -1.70 4.70 7.13
N THR A 62 -2.53 3.69 6.79
CA THR A 62 -3.78 3.87 6.00
C THR A 62 -4.68 4.99 6.56
N GLY A 63 -4.88 5.04 7.88
CA GLY A 63 -5.71 6.07 8.51
C GLY A 63 -5.15 7.47 8.28
N LYS A 64 -3.84 7.66 8.39
CA LYS A 64 -3.17 8.92 8.12
C LYS A 64 -3.18 9.27 6.63
N ALA A 65 -2.96 8.31 5.73
CA ALA A 65 -3.07 8.51 4.28
C ALA A 65 -4.47 9.03 3.90
N MET A 66 -5.53 8.42 4.44
CA MET A 66 -6.90 8.88 4.22
C MET A 66 -7.18 10.24 4.87
N GLN A 67 -6.55 10.55 6.01
CA GLN A 67 -6.73 11.85 6.67
C GLN A 67 -6.14 12.98 5.84
N ILE A 68 -4.90 12.86 5.37
CA ILE A 68 -4.26 13.88 4.52
C ILE A 68 -4.98 14.03 3.17
N ALA A 69 -5.54 12.92 2.64
CA ALA A 69 -6.38 12.96 1.43
C ALA A 69 -7.71 13.69 1.66
N ARG A 70 -8.36 13.53 2.84
CA ARG A 70 -9.55 14.30 3.19
C ARG A 70 -9.30 15.80 3.25
N ASN A 71 -8.09 16.19 3.62
CA ASN A 71 -7.68 17.61 3.67
C ASN A 71 -7.33 18.17 2.28
N GLY A 72 -7.14 17.32 1.25
CA GLY A 72 -6.63 17.74 -0.05
C GLY A 72 -5.11 17.92 -0.12
N ASP A 73 -4.37 17.43 0.89
CA ASP A 73 -2.91 17.57 0.96
C ASP A 73 -2.18 16.63 -0.01
N VAL A 74 -2.90 15.67 -0.60
CA VAL A 74 -2.43 14.76 -1.65
C VAL A 74 -3.44 14.67 -2.79
N ASP A 75 -3.00 14.19 -3.94
CA ASP A 75 -3.80 14.12 -5.17
C ASP A 75 -4.45 12.74 -5.34
N VAL A 76 -3.80 11.69 -4.84
CA VAL A 76 -4.24 10.29 -4.98
C VAL A 76 -3.75 9.45 -3.80
N ILE A 77 -4.49 8.41 -3.46
CA ILE A 77 -4.08 7.42 -2.46
C ILE A 77 -4.03 6.01 -3.04
N LEU A 78 -3.08 5.19 -2.60
CA LEU A 78 -2.97 3.75 -2.87
C LEU A 78 -2.89 3.01 -1.53
N VAL A 79 -3.98 2.35 -1.14
CA VAL A 79 -4.13 1.76 0.20
C VAL A 79 -4.82 0.39 0.12
N HIS A 80 -4.94 -0.33 1.24
CA HIS A 80 -5.48 -1.69 1.30
C HIS A 80 -6.42 -1.89 2.51
N ALA A 81 -7.47 -1.08 2.60
CA ALA A 81 -8.51 -1.18 3.62
C ALA A 81 -9.89 -0.99 2.99
N ARG A 82 -10.34 -1.97 2.19
CA ARG A 82 -11.52 -1.92 1.31
C ARG A 82 -12.71 -1.19 1.91
N THR A 83 -13.16 -1.59 3.09
CA THR A 83 -14.31 -0.96 3.75
C THR A 83 -14.10 0.54 4.01
N ALA A 84 -12.89 0.93 4.45
CA ALA A 84 -12.58 2.34 4.68
C ALA A 84 -12.44 3.13 3.37
N GLU A 85 -11.94 2.49 2.30
CA GLU A 85 -11.87 3.06 0.95
C GLU A 85 -13.27 3.35 0.39
N GLU A 86 -14.18 2.39 0.52
CA GLU A 86 -15.57 2.53 0.09
C GLU A 86 -16.29 3.64 0.86
N GLN A 87 -16.08 3.75 2.17
CA GLN A 87 -16.60 4.85 2.98
C GLN A 87 -15.99 6.22 2.56
N PHE A 88 -14.70 6.24 2.25
CA PHE A 88 -14.02 7.45 1.77
C PHE A 88 -14.65 7.98 0.47
N VAL A 89 -14.97 7.09 -0.46
CA VAL A 89 -15.67 7.42 -1.71
C VAL A 89 -17.13 7.79 -1.45
N ALA A 90 -17.87 7.00 -0.68
CA ALA A 90 -19.27 7.25 -0.34
C ALA A 90 -19.46 8.62 0.35
N ASN A 91 -18.50 9.05 1.16
CA ASN A 91 -18.49 10.37 1.80
C ASN A 91 -18.01 11.49 0.86
N GLY A 92 -17.74 11.20 -0.41
CA GLY A 92 -17.36 12.19 -1.44
C GLY A 92 -15.94 12.74 -1.30
N HIS A 93 -15.04 12.09 -0.53
CA HIS A 93 -13.65 12.52 -0.38
C HIS A 93 -12.76 12.03 -1.52
N GLY A 94 -13.12 10.91 -2.13
CA GLY A 94 -12.44 10.31 -3.28
C GLY A 94 -13.42 9.93 -4.39
N VAL A 95 -12.88 9.71 -5.57
CA VAL A 95 -13.65 9.32 -6.76
C VAL A 95 -12.93 8.22 -7.52
N ASN A 96 -13.66 7.50 -8.39
CA ASN A 96 -13.08 6.57 -9.36
C ASN A 96 -12.12 5.52 -8.75
N ARG A 97 -12.46 4.97 -7.56
CA ARG A 97 -11.71 3.88 -6.97
C ARG A 97 -11.55 2.71 -7.96
N ARG A 98 -10.33 2.19 -8.09
CA ARG A 98 -10.04 0.97 -8.87
C ARG A 98 -9.21 0.00 -8.03
N ASP A 99 -9.48 -1.30 -8.23
CA ASP A 99 -8.60 -2.35 -7.73
C ASP A 99 -7.32 -2.37 -8.57
N VAL A 100 -6.19 -2.60 -7.92
CA VAL A 100 -4.86 -2.59 -8.56
C VAL A 100 -4.20 -3.96 -8.45
N MET A 101 -4.14 -4.49 -7.25
CA MET A 101 -3.46 -5.73 -6.93
C MET A 101 -4.01 -6.29 -5.62
N TYR A 102 -3.59 -7.51 -5.28
CA TYR A 102 -3.82 -8.09 -3.97
C TYR A 102 -2.62 -8.90 -3.50
N ASN A 103 -2.53 -9.12 -2.21
CA ASN A 103 -1.83 -10.21 -1.54
C ASN A 103 -2.73 -10.76 -0.44
N ASP A 104 -2.18 -11.47 0.52
CA ASP A 104 -2.91 -11.90 1.70
C ASP A 104 -2.20 -11.48 2.98
N PHE A 105 -2.93 -11.53 4.08
CA PHE A 105 -2.33 -11.53 5.40
C PHE A 105 -1.93 -12.95 5.79
N VAL A 106 -0.95 -13.03 6.65
CA VAL A 106 -0.48 -14.28 7.25
C VAL A 106 -0.31 -14.06 8.76
N ILE A 107 -0.34 -15.14 9.54
CA ILE A 107 0.06 -15.10 10.95
C ILE A 107 1.42 -15.78 11.06
N LEU A 108 2.35 -15.07 11.68
CA LEU A 108 3.65 -15.62 12.06
C LEU A 108 3.61 -15.99 13.55
N GLY A 109 4.39 -16.95 13.92
CA GLY A 109 4.50 -17.40 15.30
C GLY A 109 5.86 -17.99 15.63
N PRO A 110 6.09 -18.30 16.91
CA PRO A 110 7.30 -18.97 17.37
C PRO A 110 7.50 -20.33 16.70
N THR A 111 8.74 -20.75 16.50
CA THR A 111 9.07 -22.06 15.93
C THR A 111 8.47 -23.22 16.73
N GLY A 112 8.32 -23.07 18.06
CA GLY A 112 7.71 -24.09 18.93
C GLY A 112 6.18 -24.10 18.92
N ASP A 113 5.55 -23.13 18.26
CA ASP A 113 4.09 -23.00 18.12
C ASP A 113 3.27 -23.36 19.37
N PRO A 114 3.44 -22.68 20.50
CA PRO A 114 2.77 -23.04 21.76
C PRO A 114 1.23 -22.95 21.69
N ALA A 115 0.64 -22.28 20.71
CA ALA A 115 -0.80 -22.27 20.47
C ALA A 115 -1.29 -23.45 19.62
N GLY A 116 -0.37 -24.23 19.00
CA GLY A 116 -0.71 -25.37 18.16
C GLY A 116 -1.51 -25.00 16.91
N ILE A 117 -1.18 -23.88 16.25
CA ILE A 117 -1.92 -23.34 15.11
C ILE A 117 -1.21 -23.53 13.76
N ALA A 118 0.01 -24.07 13.76
CA ALA A 118 0.78 -24.27 12.53
C ALA A 118 0.02 -25.15 11.54
N GLY A 119 -0.13 -24.65 10.31
CA GLY A 119 -0.84 -25.34 9.22
C GLY A 119 -2.37 -25.21 9.24
N THR A 120 -2.97 -24.55 10.24
CA THR A 120 -4.40 -24.24 10.17
C THR A 120 -4.70 -23.22 9.07
N ARG A 121 -5.87 -23.38 8.44
CA ARG A 121 -6.40 -22.46 7.43
C ARG A 121 -7.62 -21.69 7.92
N ASP A 122 -7.86 -21.68 9.22
CA ASP A 122 -8.90 -20.90 9.88
C ASP A 122 -8.24 -19.89 10.82
N ALA A 123 -8.18 -18.62 10.34
CA ALA A 123 -7.59 -17.53 11.10
C ALA A 123 -8.36 -17.21 12.39
N LYS A 124 -9.67 -17.45 12.43
CA LYS A 124 -10.50 -17.21 13.64
C LYS A 124 -10.15 -18.26 14.69
N GLU A 125 -10.08 -19.55 14.30
CA GLU A 125 -9.68 -20.62 15.21
C GLU A 125 -8.26 -20.38 15.74
N ALA A 126 -7.33 -19.97 14.88
CA ALA A 126 -5.98 -19.62 15.29
C ALA A 126 -5.96 -18.53 16.36
N LEU A 127 -6.70 -17.45 16.16
CA LEU A 127 -6.81 -16.37 17.14
C LEU A 127 -7.48 -16.83 18.46
N GLN A 128 -8.47 -17.71 18.38
CA GLN A 128 -9.10 -18.30 19.59
C GLN A 128 -8.11 -19.14 20.39
N ARG A 129 -7.27 -19.95 19.73
CA ARG A 129 -6.25 -20.75 20.40
C ARG A 129 -5.15 -19.87 21.02
N ILE A 130 -4.68 -18.83 20.33
CA ILE A 130 -3.74 -17.84 20.87
C ILE A 130 -4.31 -17.20 22.15
N ALA A 131 -5.56 -16.74 22.10
CA ALA A 131 -6.20 -16.07 23.22
C ALA A 131 -6.47 -16.99 24.40
N SER A 132 -6.95 -18.24 24.17
CA SER A 132 -7.24 -19.21 25.22
C SER A 132 -5.96 -19.64 25.96
N GLY A 133 -4.86 -19.80 25.22
CA GLY A 133 -3.53 -20.09 25.76
C GLY A 133 -2.82 -18.86 26.34
N LYS A 134 -3.41 -17.66 26.22
CA LYS A 134 -2.78 -16.37 26.57
C LYS A 134 -1.38 -16.23 26.00
N GLN A 135 -1.17 -16.75 24.78
CA GLN A 135 0.09 -16.66 24.09
C GLN A 135 0.36 -15.24 23.62
N THR A 136 1.59 -14.75 23.74
CA THR A 136 1.93 -13.38 23.34
C THR A 136 1.51 -13.13 21.90
N PHE A 137 0.70 -12.10 21.71
CA PHE A 137 0.32 -11.58 20.39
C PHE A 137 0.71 -10.10 20.28
N VAL A 138 1.41 -9.75 19.22
CA VAL A 138 1.83 -8.35 18.99
C VAL A 138 0.97 -7.76 17.89
N SER A 139 0.12 -6.83 18.29
CA SER A 139 -0.73 -6.02 17.41
C SER A 139 0.03 -4.83 16.84
N ARG A 140 -0.36 -4.40 15.64
CA ARG A 140 0.09 -3.12 15.07
C ARG A 140 -0.26 -1.93 15.97
N GLY A 141 -1.47 -1.87 16.50
CA GLY A 141 -1.93 -0.84 17.43
C GLY A 141 -1.97 0.60 16.91
N ASP A 142 -1.91 0.83 15.58
CA ASP A 142 -1.65 2.16 14.96
C ASP A 142 -2.74 2.63 13.98
N ASP A 143 -3.91 1.99 13.99
CA ASP A 143 -5.02 2.23 13.05
C ASP A 143 -4.68 2.05 11.56
N SER A 144 -3.58 1.35 11.24
CA SER A 144 -3.21 0.94 9.88
C SER A 144 -4.22 -0.04 9.27
N GLY A 145 -4.08 -0.33 7.97
CA GLY A 145 -4.86 -1.37 7.28
C GLY A 145 -4.72 -2.73 7.93
N THR A 146 -3.51 -3.12 8.34
CA THR A 146 -3.23 -4.35 9.09
C THR A 146 -3.95 -4.36 10.42
N HIS A 147 -3.89 -3.27 11.22
CA HIS A 147 -4.59 -3.18 12.50
C HIS A 147 -6.12 -3.24 12.33
N LYS A 148 -6.67 -2.58 11.31
CA LYS A 148 -8.11 -2.66 10.99
C LYS A 148 -8.53 -4.10 10.66
N LYS A 149 -7.73 -4.80 9.86
CA LYS A 149 -7.96 -6.20 9.51
C LYS A 149 -7.86 -7.12 10.73
N GLU A 150 -6.86 -6.93 11.56
CA GLU A 150 -6.68 -7.65 12.82
C GLU A 150 -7.90 -7.49 13.73
N LYS A 151 -8.36 -6.25 13.98
CA LYS A 151 -9.57 -5.99 14.77
C LYS A 151 -10.82 -6.66 14.19
N GLN A 152 -10.95 -6.67 12.85
CA GLN A 152 -12.02 -7.39 12.19
C GLN A 152 -11.96 -8.90 12.47
N LEU A 153 -10.78 -9.51 12.42
CA LEU A 153 -10.60 -10.94 12.70
C LEU A 153 -10.89 -11.28 14.15
N TRP A 154 -10.43 -10.48 15.12
CA TRP A 154 -10.78 -10.64 16.53
C TRP A 154 -12.29 -10.56 16.77
N LYS A 155 -12.97 -9.60 16.12
CA LYS A 155 -14.43 -9.51 16.17
C LYS A 155 -15.12 -10.74 15.57
N MET A 156 -14.62 -11.25 14.42
CA MET A 156 -15.14 -12.48 13.78
C MET A 156 -14.92 -13.71 14.65
N ALA A 157 -13.84 -13.74 15.43
CA ALA A 157 -13.56 -14.78 16.43
C ALA A 157 -14.40 -14.62 17.72
N ALA A 158 -15.27 -13.60 17.80
CA ALA A 158 -16.06 -13.22 18.98
C ALA A 158 -15.17 -12.90 20.21
N LEU A 159 -13.99 -12.32 19.99
CA LEU A 159 -13.01 -11.98 21.01
C LEU A 159 -12.72 -10.48 21.07
N GLN A 160 -12.38 -10.01 22.25
CA GLN A 160 -11.80 -8.68 22.50
C GLN A 160 -10.47 -8.89 23.22
N PRO A 161 -9.33 -8.91 22.48
CA PRO A 161 -8.04 -9.19 23.08
C PRO A 161 -7.66 -8.08 24.08
N ARG A 162 -7.16 -8.49 25.26
CA ARG A 162 -6.74 -7.57 26.31
C ARG A 162 -5.88 -8.29 27.35
N GLY A 163 -5.08 -7.52 28.06
CA GLY A 163 -4.22 -8.06 29.13
C GLY A 163 -2.78 -8.24 28.66
N ALA A 164 -1.93 -8.78 29.52
CA ALA A 164 -0.48 -8.83 29.35
C ALA A 164 0.02 -9.62 28.12
N TRP A 165 -0.81 -10.49 27.56
CA TRP A 165 -0.47 -11.31 26.39
C TRP A 165 -0.71 -10.56 25.05
N TYR A 166 -1.52 -9.49 25.05
CA TYR A 166 -1.83 -8.70 23.86
C TYR A 166 -1.09 -7.37 23.93
N LEU A 167 -0.09 -7.20 23.08
CA LEU A 167 0.82 -6.07 23.10
C LEU A 167 0.58 -5.21 21.85
N GLU A 168 0.29 -3.93 22.05
CA GLU A 168 0.14 -2.97 20.96
C GLU A 168 1.47 -2.26 20.69
N ALA A 169 2.05 -2.45 19.49
CA ALA A 169 3.33 -1.85 19.13
C ALA A 169 3.23 -0.33 18.86
N GLY A 170 2.11 0.13 18.33
CA GLY A 170 1.91 1.54 17.96
C GLY A 170 2.85 2.03 16.84
N GLN A 171 3.44 1.11 16.06
CA GLN A 171 4.51 1.40 15.10
C GLN A 171 4.26 0.77 13.73
N GLY A 172 5.14 1.09 12.74
CA GLY A 172 5.15 0.48 11.42
C GLY A 172 5.39 -1.04 11.46
N MET A 173 5.01 -1.75 10.37
CA MET A 173 4.98 -3.21 10.36
C MET A 173 6.34 -3.86 10.60
N SER A 174 7.43 -3.31 10.04
CA SER A 174 8.78 -3.84 10.26
C SER A 174 9.21 -3.76 11.74
N ALA A 175 8.83 -2.69 12.46
CA ALA A 175 9.09 -2.57 13.90
C ALA A 175 8.21 -3.53 14.71
N THR A 176 6.94 -3.68 14.33
CA THR A 176 6.01 -4.65 14.94
C THR A 176 6.52 -6.08 14.79
N LEU A 177 7.05 -6.46 13.61
CA LEU A 177 7.66 -7.77 13.37
C LEU A 177 8.88 -8.01 14.26
N ARG A 178 9.78 -7.02 14.39
CA ARG A 178 10.93 -7.13 15.29
C ARG A 178 10.49 -7.33 16.73
N MET A 179 9.51 -6.55 17.21
CA MET A 179 8.97 -6.71 18.55
C MET A 179 8.37 -8.11 18.77
N ALA A 180 7.63 -8.64 17.79
CA ALA A 180 7.07 -9.98 17.86
C ALA A 180 8.17 -11.06 17.90
N ASP A 181 9.21 -10.89 17.08
CA ASP A 181 10.35 -11.79 17.04
C ASP A 181 11.13 -11.80 18.37
N GLU A 182 11.39 -10.62 18.95
CA GLU A 182 12.04 -10.47 20.25
C GLU A 182 11.22 -11.07 21.40
N LYS A 183 9.90 -10.89 21.36
CA LYS A 183 8.96 -11.43 22.35
C LYS A 183 8.62 -12.90 22.15
N ASN A 184 9.12 -13.51 21.06
CA ASN A 184 8.76 -14.88 20.66
C ASN A 184 7.23 -15.05 20.63
N GLY A 185 6.53 -14.07 20.02
CA GLY A 185 5.06 -13.95 20.01
C GLY A 185 4.48 -14.16 18.62
N TYR A 186 3.16 -14.23 18.57
CA TYR A 186 2.39 -14.24 17.32
C TYR A 186 2.17 -12.83 16.80
N VAL A 187 2.05 -12.69 15.47
CA VAL A 187 1.80 -11.40 14.81
C VAL A 187 1.11 -11.62 13.48
N MET A 188 0.16 -10.76 13.14
CA MET A 188 -0.42 -10.71 11.80
C MET A 188 0.33 -9.70 10.94
N VAL A 189 0.63 -10.08 9.70
CA VAL A 189 1.38 -9.26 8.74
C VAL A 189 0.89 -9.53 7.33
N ASP A 190 0.97 -8.56 6.41
CA ASP A 190 0.81 -8.84 5.00
C ASP A 190 1.99 -9.65 4.45
N ARG A 191 1.70 -10.56 3.51
CA ARG A 191 2.71 -11.50 2.97
C ARG A 191 3.92 -10.78 2.36
N ALA A 192 3.72 -9.66 1.66
CA ALA A 192 4.82 -8.94 1.03
C ALA A 192 5.82 -8.40 2.08
N THR A 193 5.31 -7.81 3.16
CA THR A 193 6.15 -7.36 4.28
C THR A 193 6.84 -8.53 4.99
N TYR A 194 6.15 -9.67 5.18
CA TYR A 194 6.79 -10.88 5.71
C TYR A 194 7.95 -11.33 4.84
N LEU A 195 7.72 -11.51 3.54
CA LEU A 195 8.75 -11.97 2.60
C LEU A 195 9.94 -11.00 2.53
N PHE A 196 9.66 -9.69 2.64
CA PHE A 196 10.71 -8.68 2.69
C PHE A 196 11.62 -8.78 3.93
N ASN A 197 11.08 -9.27 5.06
CA ASN A 197 11.80 -9.33 6.34
C ASN A 197 12.21 -10.75 6.76
N ARG A 198 11.78 -11.82 6.08
CA ARG A 198 11.82 -13.21 6.56
C ARG A 198 13.21 -13.68 6.99
N ASP A 199 14.27 -13.27 6.28
CA ASP A 199 15.64 -13.73 6.57
C ASP A 199 16.21 -13.11 7.86
N ARG A 200 15.52 -12.10 8.40
CA ARG A 200 15.87 -11.43 9.66
C ARG A 200 14.99 -11.88 10.81
N LEU A 201 14.07 -12.81 10.58
CA LEU A 201 13.10 -13.27 11.57
C LEU A 201 13.32 -14.74 11.94
N ARG A 202 13.21 -15.03 13.24
CA ARG A 202 13.13 -16.40 13.78
C ARG A 202 11.71 -16.95 13.68
N LEU A 203 10.71 -16.05 13.68
CA LEU A 203 9.31 -16.40 13.52
C LEU A 203 9.06 -17.14 12.22
N LYS A 204 8.12 -18.07 12.27
CA LYS A 204 7.70 -18.89 11.13
C LYS A 204 6.28 -18.57 10.73
N LEU A 205 5.97 -18.79 9.45
CA LEU A 205 4.62 -18.74 8.95
C LEU A 205 3.82 -19.90 9.54
N VAL A 206 2.74 -19.62 10.26
CA VAL A 206 1.93 -20.63 10.95
C VAL A 206 0.49 -20.67 10.44
N VAL A 207 -0.06 -19.56 9.93
CA VAL A 207 -1.41 -19.52 9.34
C VAL A 207 -1.39 -18.77 8.02
N GLU A 208 -1.96 -19.39 6.99
CA GLU A 208 -2.14 -18.82 5.65
C GLU A 208 -3.31 -19.49 4.92
N GLY A 209 -3.74 -18.89 3.81
CA GLY A 209 -4.68 -19.50 2.86
C GLY A 209 -6.14 -19.46 3.30
N ASP A 210 -6.49 -18.79 4.41
CA ASP A 210 -7.88 -18.48 4.74
C ASP A 210 -8.39 -17.35 3.83
N PRO A 211 -9.53 -17.50 3.15
CA PRO A 211 -10.11 -16.44 2.31
C PRO A 211 -10.33 -15.12 3.07
N VAL A 212 -10.59 -15.19 4.37
CA VAL A 212 -10.75 -13.99 5.22
C VAL A 212 -9.47 -13.16 5.32
N LEU A 213 -8.30 -13.72 5.03
CA LEU A 213 -7.00 -13.04 5.02
C LEU A 213 -6.71 -12.29 3.72
N PHE A 214 -7.62 -12.31 2.75
CA PHE A 214 -7.47 -11.58 1.49
C PHE A 214 -7.25 -10.08 1.73
N ASN A 215 -6.30 -9.50 1.01
CA ASN A 215 -5.82 -8.13 1.19
C ASN A 215 -5.75 -7.38 -0.16
N PRO A 216 -6.88 -6.81 -0.63
CA PRO A 216 -6.92 -6.06 -1.87
C PRO A 216 -6.40 -4.64 -1.69
N TYR A 217 -5.74 -4.11 -2.72
CA TYR A 217 -5.22 -2.74 -2.81
C TYR A 217 -6.05 -1.92 -3.80
N GLY A 218 -6.49 -0.76 -3.37
CA GLY A 218 -7.22 0.19 -4.19
C GLY A 218 -6.47 1.50 -4.39
N ILE A 219 -6.58 2.06 -5.60
CA ILE A 219 -6.14 3.42 -5.91
C ILE A 219 -7.36 4.34 -6.03
N ILE A 220 -7.28 5.54 -5.43
CA ILE A 220 -8.40 6.46 -5.33
C ILE A 220 -7.90 7.89 -5.52
N PRO A 221 -8.24 8.58 -6.62
CA PRO A 221 -8.06 10.03 -6.74
C PRO A 221 -8.85 10.79 -5.68
N VAL A 222 -8.26 11.83 -5.12
CA VAL A 222 -8.96 12.77 -4.24
C VAL A 222 -10.00 13.53 -5.06
N SER A 223 -11.14 13.80 -4.46
CA SER A 223 -12.26 14.44 -5.14
C SER A 223 -11.94 15.89 -5.55
N PRO A 224 -11.92 16.22 -6.86
CA PRO A 224 -11.72 17.60 -7.33
C PRO A 224 -12.89 18.52 -6.99
N TYR A 225 -14.06 17.97 -6.71
CA TYR A 225 -15.23 18.74 -6.28
C TYR A 225 -15.06 19.33 -4.88
N ARG A 226 -14.32 18.64 -4.01
CA ARG A 226 -13.99 19.13 -2.66
C ARG A 226 -12.70 19.93 -2.63
N HIS A 227 -11.76 19.58 -3.49
CA HIS A 227 -10.40 20.13 -3.52
C HIS A 227 -10.02 20.48 -4.96
N PRO A 228 -10.46 21.65 -5.49
CA PRO A 228 -10.21 22.03 -6.89
C PRO A 228 -8.72 22.13 -7.26
N HIS A 229 -7.82 22.20 -6.29
CA HIS A 229 -6.38 22.32 -6.48
C HIS A 229 -5.67 20.97 -6.67
N VAL A 230 -6.36 19.83 -6.43
CA VAL A 230 -5.75 18.51 -6.65
C VAL A 230 -5.57 18.23 -8.13
N LYS A 231 -4.51 17.54 -8.47
CA LYS A 231 -4.16 17.20 -9.85
C LYS A 231 -4.97 16.01 -10.34
N TYR A 232 -6.25 16.25 -10.55
CA TYR A 232 -7.19 15.17 -10.85
C TYR A 232 -6.89 14.46 -12.16
N GLU A 233 -6.58 15.18 -13.24
CA GLU A 233 -6.30 14.59 -14.55
C GLU A 233 -5.05 13.70 -14.49
N LEU A 234 -3.98 14.19 -13.87
CA LEU A 234 -2.76 13.41 -13.69
C LEU A 234 -2.98 12.21 -12.75
N SER A 235 -3.84 12.36 -11.72
CA SER A 235 -4.27 11.25 -10.85
C SER A 235 -5.02 10.18 -11.64
N MET A 236 -5.91 10.57 -12.56
CA MET A 236 -6.63 9.64 -13.42
C MET A 236 -5.72 8.97 -14.44
N ALA A 237 -4.71 9.68 -14.96
CA ALA A 237 -3.68 9.08 -15.80
C ALA A 237 -2.89 8.02 -15.03
N LEU A 238 -2.53 8.30 -13.76
CA LEU A 238 -1.87 7.30 -12.90
C LEU A 238 -2.77 6.09 -12.63
N VAL A 239 -4.08 6.31 -12.39
CA VAL A 239 -5.06 5.19 -12.29
C VAL A 239 -5.04 4.36 -13.57
N GLY A 240 -5.11 5.00 -14.74
CA GLY A 240 -5.01 4.32 -16.04
C GLY A 240 -3.71 3.53 -16.20
N TRP A 241 -2.59 4.10 -15.77
CA TRP A 241 -1.29 3.43 -15.81
C TRP A 241 -1.25 2.19 -14.93
N VAL A 242 -1.57 2.30 -13.63
CA VAL A 242 -1.45 1.16 -12.69
C VAL A 242 -2.44 0.04 -13.00
N THR A 243 -3.53 0.35 -13.70
CA THR A 243 -4.51 -0.64 -14.17
C THR A 243 -4.26 -1.14 -15.61
N SER A 244 -3.26 -0.59 -16.29
CA SER A 244 -2.91 -0.99 -17.66
C SER A 244 -2.32 -2.40 -17.73
N PRO A 245 -2.47 -3.13 -18.84
CA PRO A 245 -1.86 -4.46 -19.01
C PRO A 245 -0.35 -4.46 -18.77
N THR A 246 0.34 -3.40 -19.17
CA THR A 246 1.79 -3.25 -18.97
C THR A 246 2.15 -3.19 -17.50
N CYS A 247 1.55 -2.29 -16.72
CA CYS A 247 1.83 -2.15 -15.31
C CYS A 247 1.35 -3.39 -14.51
N GLN A 248 0.21 -3.98 -14.87
CA GLN A 248 -0.29 -5.21 -14.27
C GLN A 248 0.69 -6.38 -14.49
N LYS A 249 1.32 -6.47 -15.66
CA LYS A 249 2.40 -7.45 -15.89
C LYS A 249 3.61 -7.15 -15.00
N MET A 250 4.02 -5.87 -14.87
CA MET A 250 5.12 -5.48 -13.97
C MET A 250 4.82 -5.87 -12.52
N ILE A 251 3.61 -5.62 -12.03
CA ILE A 251 3.17 -6.05 -10.68
C ILE A 251 3.23 -7.57 -10.54
N GLY A 252 2.69 -8.31 -11.53
CA GLY A 252 2.62 -9.77 -11.49
C GLY A 252 3.97 -10.48 -11.60
N THR A 253 4.98 -9.81 -12.14
CA THR A 253 6.36 -10.32 -12.25
C THR A 253 7.28 -9.79 -11.15
N TYR A 254 6.81 -8.85 -10.32
CA TYR A 254 7.60 -8.31 -9.22
C TYR A 254 7.83 -9.37 -8.14
N GLN A 255 9.08 -9.72 -7.96
CA GLN A 255 9.50 -10.81 -7.07
C GLN A 255 10.64 -10.35 -6.17
N ARG A 256 10.71 -10.95 -5.00
CA ARG A 256 11.87 -10.89 -4.13
C ARG A 256 12.30 -12.32 -3.82
N GLU A 257 13.59 -12.63 -4.08
CA GLU A 257 14.15 -13.98 -3.85
C GLU A 257 13.31 -15.11 -4.46
N GLY A 258 12.85 -14.88 -5.70
CA GLY A 258 12.03 -15.84 -6.44
C GLY A 258 10.57 -15.95 -5.99
N THR A 259 10.14 -15.15 -4.99
CA THR A 259 8.76 -15.17 -4.50
C THR A 259 8.00 -13.92 -4.94
N ARG A 260 6.83 -14.12 -5.54
CA ARG A 260 5.93 -13.04 -5.95
C ARG A 260 5.34 -12.35 -4.72
N LEU A 261 5.40 -11.02 -4.69
CA LEU A 261 4.88 -10.22 -3.57
C LEU A 261 3.42 -9.80 -3.76
N TYR A 262 2.97 -9.61 -5.00
CA TYR A 262 1.64 -9.12 -5.34
C TYR A 262 1.07 -9.86 -6.54
N HIS A 263 -0.25 -9.94 -6.60
CA HIS A 263 -1.01 -10.47 -7.72
C HIS A 263 -1.80 -9.32 -8.37
N PRO A 264 -1.70 -9.12 -9.69
CA PRO A 264 -2.49 -8.12 -10.39
C PRO A 264 -3.99 -8.43 -10.29
N SER A 265 -4.83 -7.39 -10.19
CA SER A 265 -6.29 -7.57 -10.10
C SER A 265 -7.10 -6.50 -10.83
N ALA A 266 -6.46 -5.62 -11.60
CA ALA A 266 -7.19 -4.63 -12.37
C ALA A 266 -7.95 -5.31 -13.54
N GLY A 267 -9.28 -5.15 -13.55
CA GLY A 267 -10.14 -5.75 -14.58
C GLY A 267 -10.76 -7.09 -14.19
N ASP A 268 -10.31 -7.74 -13.14
CA ASP A 268 -10.97 -8.95 -12.65
C ASP A 268 -12.23 -8.56 -11.85
N ARG A 269 -13.35 -9.17 -12.21
CA ARG A 269 -14.52 -9.20 -11.33
C ARG A 269 -14.11 -10.03 -10.12
N GLU A 270 -14.19 -9.49 -8.92
CA GLU A 270 -13.74 -10.05 -7.64
C GLU A 270 -12.82 -11.27 -7.77
N PRO A 271 -11.56 -11.21 -7.34
CA PRO A 271 -10.71 -12.39 -7.37
C PRO A 271 -11.48 -13.52 -6.69
N GLN A 272 -11.77 -14.58 -7.42
CA GLN A 272 -12.35 -15.78 -6.82
C GLN A 272 -11.50 -16.10 -5.60
N ALA A 273 -12.15 -16.19 -4.44
CA ALA A 273 -11.51 -16.56 -3.19
C ALA A 273 -10.53 -17.68 -3.50
N LEU A 274 -9.27 -17.52 -3.07
CA LEU A 274 -8.16 -18.43 -3.36
C LEU A 274 -8.67 -19.87 -3.28
N SER A 275 -9.11 -20.41 -4.42
CA SER A 275 -9.47 -21.83 -4.49
C SER A 275 -8.19 -22.60 -4.27
N PRO A 276 -8.14 -23.56 -3.36
CA PRO A 276 -6.98 -24.40 -3.22
C PRO A 276 -6.70 -25.05 -4.58
N LYS A 277 -5.52 -24.82 -5.14
CA LYS A 277 -5.06 -25.68 -6.23
C LYS A 277 -4.99 -27.09 -5.70
N PRO A 278 -5.46 -28.07 -6.50
CA PRO A 278 -5.42 -29.48 -6.14
C PRO A 278 -4.01 -30.00 -5.89
#